data_86ff2a7b2cebb9632f4c9a43f52f7693
#
_entry.id   86ff2a7b2cebb9632f4c9a43f52f7693
#
_cell.length_a   1.000
_cell.length_b   1.000
_cell.length_c   1.000
_cell.angle_alpha   90.00
_cell.angle_beta   90.00
_cell.angle_gamma   90.00
#
_symmetry.space_group_name_H-M   'P 1'
#
loop_
_entity.id
_entity.type
_entity.pdbx_description
1 polymer ?
#
loop_
_entity_poly.entity_id
_entity_poly.type
_entity_poly.pdbx_seq_one_letter_code
_entity_poly.pdbx_strand_id
1 'polypeptide(L)'
;MGNASGPAGYRRSAGTPRGEARRQDLLERITDDLAVNGLVDFSLRRAARAAGTTHKVLLYHFASVDDLMLQAIARLRGRRIEKGMLAAREEPTLASRVRAIWPILIGDEARVLDQAIGLAMYDPGRYSPLGREASMQYLPSLLSICPEQWPERRKLEVSEMILAALRGFLVDWRTSADAAGIAAGLDALARALDREEAAED
;
A
#
# COMPACT_ATOMS: atom_id res chain seq x y z
N MET A 1 51.59 -9.29 -6.89
CA MET A 1 50.76 -9.68 -5.75
C MET A 1 50.33 -8.40 -5.02
N GLY A 2 49.18 -7.92 -5.33
CA GLY A 2 48.61 -6.72 -4.70
C GLY A 2 47.20 -7.04 -4.24
N ASN A 3 47.01 -7.10 -2.93
CA ASN A 3 45.79 -7.50 -2.23
C ASN A 3 44.80 -6.33 -2.23
N ALA A 4 43.76 -6.41 -3.03
CA ALA A 4 42.64 -5.44 -3.02
C ALA A 4 41.64 -5.84 -1.94
N SER A 5 41.91 -5.44 -0.70
CA SER A 5 40.89 -5.49 0.39
C SER A 5 39.95 -4.31 0.26
N GLY A 6 38.82 -4.50 -0.41
CA GLY A 6 37.71 -3.55 -0.41
C GLY A 6 37.04 -3.48 0.98
N PRO A 7 36.30 -2.40 1.31
CA PRO A 7 35.93 -2.05 2.68
C PRO A 7 34.85 -2.96 3.27
N ALA A 8 35.24 -4.08 3.85
CA ALA A 8 34.36 -5.01 4.57
C ALA A 8 33.74 -4.44 5.87
N GLY A 9 34.25 -3.31 6.35
CA GLY A 9 33.79 -2.66 7.61
C GLY A 9 32.49 -1.87 7.46
N TYR A 10 32.18 -1.39 6.26
CA TYR A 10 31.04 -0.46 6.06
C TYR A 10 29.68 -1.20 5.95
N ARG A 11 29.66 -2.46 5.46
CA ARG A 11 28.42 -3.27 5.39
C ARG A 11 27.95 -3.81 6.75
N ARG A 12 28.86 -3.94 7.75
CA ARG A 12 28.50 -4.50 9.07
C ARG A 12 27.64 -3.59 9.92
N SER A 13 27.68 -2.27 9.72
CA SER A 13 26.91 -1.32 10.54
C SER A 13 25.45 -1.19 10.10
N ALA A 14 25.09 -1.54 8.86
CA ALA A 14 23.71 -1.54 8.39
C ALA A 14 22.83 -2.60 9.10
N GLY A 15 23.41 -3.74 9.47
CA GLY A 15 22.74 -4.82 10.21
C GLY A 15 22.74 -4.67 11.73
N THR A 16 23.21 -3.54 12.26
CA THR A 16 23.16 -3.27 13.70
C THR A 16 21.80 -2.66 14.08
N PRO A 17 21.32 -2.83 15.35
CA PRO A 17 20.08 -2.18 15.80
C PRO A 17 20.06 -0.67 15.54
N ARG A 18 21.18 0.03 15.69
CA ARG A 18 21.33 1.45 15.40
C ARG A 18 21.26 1.76 13.90
N GLY A 19 21.85 0.92 13.07
CA GLY A 19 21.81 1.02 11.60
C GLY A 19 20.38 0.82 11.07
N GLU A 20 19.66 -0.17 11.62
CA GLU A 20 18.26 -0.40 11.25
C GLU A 20 17.35 0.73 11.73
N ALA A 21 17.49 1.22 12.95
CA ALA A 21 16.75 2.39 13.42
C ALA A 21 16.96 3.63 12.52
N ARG A 22 18.20 3.87 12.08
CA ARG A 22 18.52 4.95 11.14
C ARG A 22 17.86 4.72 9.77
N ARG A 23 17.87 3.50 9.27
CA ARG A 23 17.22 3.14 8.02
C ARG A 23 15.71 3.40 8.08
N GLN A 24 15.06 3.01 9.19
CA GLN A 24 13.63 3.27 9.41
C GLN A 24 13.31 4.76 9.49
N ASP A 25 14.12 5.59 10.18
CA ASP A 25 13.96 7.05 10.23
C ASP A 25 14.06 7.68 8.83
N LEU A 26 15.04 7.25 8.02
CA LEU A 26 15.18 7.72 6.64
C LEU A 26 13.97 7.33 5.78
N LEU A 27 13.51 6.08 5.88
CA LEU A 27 12.34 5.58 5.16
C LEU A 27 11.08 6.36 5.55
N GLU A 28 10.88 6.63 6.84
CA GLU A 28 9.73 7.38 7.34
C GLU A 28 9.65 8.78 6.72
N ARG A 29 10.74 9.54 6.76
CA ARG A 29 10.79 10.90 6.18
C ARG A 29 10.53 10.91 4.67
N ILE A 30 11.03 9.90 3.96
CA ILE A 30 10.81 9.77 2.51
C ILE A 30 9.36 9.37 2.24
N THR A 31 8.78 8.53 3.09
CA THR A 31 7.37 8.14 3.03
C THR A 31 6.46 9.36 3.22
N ASP A 32 6.78 10.23 4.17
CA ASP A 32 6.03 11.47 4.41
C ASP A 32 6.15 12.46 3.22
N ASP A 33 7.34 12.59 2.62
CA ASP A 33 7.50 13.38 1.40
C ASP A 33 6.67 12.83 0.24
N LEU A 34 6.63 11.51 0.07
CA LEU A 34 5.80 10.87 -0.95
C LEU A 34 4.31 11.06 -0.71
N ALA A 35 3.85 10.98 0.54
CA ALA A 35 2.45 11.22 0.89
C ALA A 35 1.98 12.62 0.47
N VAL A 36 2.82 13.63 0.64
CA VAL A 36 2.51 15.03 0.33
C VAL A 36 2.70 15.35 -1.16
N ASN A 37 3.83 14.91 -1.75
CA ASN A 37 4.27 15.36 -3.07
C ASN A 37 4.04 14.33 -4.19
N GLY A 38 3.58 13.12 -3.87
CA GLY A 38 3.33 12.05 -4.84
C GLY A 38 4.61 11.48 -5.48
N LEU A 39 4.40 10.65 -6.53
CA LEU A 39 5.48 9.96 -7.24
C LEU A 39 6.09 10.76 -8.40
N VAL A 40 5.45 11.84 -8.83
CA VAL A 40 5.97 12.68 -9.93
C VAL A 40 7.34 13.23 -9.53
N ASP A 41 8.32 13.10 -10.42
CA ASP A 41 9.71 13.51 -10.22
C ASP A 41 10.41 12.89 -8.98
N PHE A 42 9.92 11.74 -8.50
CA PHE A 42 10.62 11.01 -7.46
C PHE A 42 12.01 10.58 -7.93
N SER A 43 13.02 10.96 -7.17
CA SER A 43 14.41 10.70 -7.50
C SER A 43 15.24 10.57 -6.21
N LEU A 44 16.42 9.96 -6.35
CA LEU A 44 17.36 9.87 -5.23
C LEU A 44 17.74 11.25 -4.65
N ARG A 45 17.76 12.30 -5.51
CA ARG A 45 18.01 13.67 -5.08
C ARG A 45 16.88 14.23 -4.21
N ARG A 46 15.62 13.99 -4.63
CA ARG A 46 14.44 14.39 -3.85
C ARG A 46 14.39 13.61 -2.53
N ALA A 47 14.59 12.30 -2.56
CA ALA A 47 14.60 11.44 -1.39
C ALA A 47 15.70 11.87 -0.37
N ALA A 48 16.91 12.19 -0.84
CA ALA A 48 18.00 12.66 0.02
C ALA A 48 17.68 13.99 0.70
N ARG A 49 17.02 14.91 -0.03
CA ARG A 49 16.58 16.19 0.53
C ARG A 49 15.49 15.99 1.59
N ALA A 50 14.48 15.18 1.30
CA ALA A 50 13.40 14.87 2.23
C ALA A 50 13.91 14.23 3.53
N ALA A 51 14.85 13.31 3.42
CA ALA A 51 15.45 12.62 4.55
C ALA A 51 16.54 13.42 5.29
N GLY A 52 16.90 14.62 4.80
CA GLY A 52 17.99 15.43 5.39
C GLY A 52 19.35 14.74 5.35
N THR A 53 19.66 14.06 4.22
CA THR A 53 20.85 13.23 4.08
C THR A 53 21.46 13.33 2.66
N THR A 54 22.44 12.48 2.35
CA THR A 54 23.08 12.43 1.04
C THR A 54 22.71 11.19 0.25
N HIS A 55 22.88 11.23 -1.08
CA HIS A 55 22.70 10.06 -1.97
C HIS A 55 23.51 8.84 -1.50
N LYS A 56 24.75 9.08 -1.05
CA LYS A 56 25.66 8.02 -0.57
C LYS A 56 25.09 7.30 0.65
N VAL A 57 24.48 8.04 1.57
CA VAL A 57 23.84 7.44 2.77
C VAL A 57 22.59 6.67 2.38
N LEU A 58 21.77 7.18 1.46
CA LEU A 58 20.60 6.42 0.99
C LEU A 58 21.01 5.10 0.31
N LEU A 59 21.97 5.15 -0.61
CA LEU A 59 22.46 3.93 -1.31
C LEU A 59 23.25 2.98 -0.40
N TYR A 60 23.59 3.41 0.81
CA TYR A 60 24.12 2.52 1.84
C TYR A 60 23.00 1.70 2.50
N HIS A 61 21.80 2.27 2.68
CA HIS A 61 20.68 1.64 3.36
C HIS A 61 19.68 0.98 2.39
N PHE A 62 19.62 1.42 1.14
CA PHE A 62 18.66 0.96 0.12
C PHE A 62 19.41 0.54 -1.14
N ALA A 63 19.00 -0.56 -1.76
CA ALA A 63 19.71 -1.14 -2.90
C ALA A 63 19.67 -0.23 -4.15
N SER A 64 18.57 0.51 -4.33
CA SER A 64 18.37 1.43 -5.46
C SER A 64 17.29 2.47 -5.13
N VAL A 65 17.08 3.43 -6.04
CA VAL A 65 15.94 4.36 -5.94
C VAL A 65 14.60 3.64 -6.10
N ASP A 66 14.53 2.63 -6.93
CA ASP A 66 13.32 1.83 -7.14
C ASP A 66 13.01 0.98 -5.88
N ASP A 67 14.03 0.38 -5.26
CA ASP A 67 13.89 -0.32 -3.98
C ASP A 67 13.38 0.61 -2.87
N LEU A 68 13.96 1.81 -2.75
CA LEU A 68 13.51 2.83 -1.81
C LEU A 68 12.06 3.25 -2.06
N MET A 69 11.69 3.46 -3.32
CA MET A 69 10.33 3.81 -3.71
C MET A 69 9.33 2.69 -3.34
N LEU A 70 9.66 1.44 -3.67
CA LEU A 70 8.83 0.28 -3.34
C LEU A 70 8.58 0.18 -1.83
N GLN A 71 9.63 0.34 -1.01
CA GLN A 71 9.51 0.27 0.44
C GLN A 71 8.68 1.43 1.02
N ALA A 72 8.85 2.65 0.51
CA ALA A 72 8.06 3.80 0.94
C ALA A 72 6.58 3.66 0.56
N ILE A 73 6.27 3.15 -0.64
CA ILE A 73 4.91 2.84 -1.07
C ILE A 73 4.30 1.73 -0.21
N ALA A 74 5.05 0.67 0.08
CA ALA A 74 4.61 -0.41 0.97
C ALA A 74 4.26 0.12 2.37
N ARG A 75 5.05 1.06 2.90
CA ARG A 75 4.79 1.69 4.18
C ARG A 75 3.54 2.58 4.18
N LEU A 76 3.33 3.39 3.13
CA LEU A 76 2.10 4.17 2.95
C LEU A 76 0.87 3.27 2.88
N ARG A 77 0.99 2.15 2.17
CA ARG A 77 -0.08 1.15 2.08
C ARG A 77 -0.38 0.54 3.45
N GLY A 78 0.64 0.21 4.23
CA GLY A 78 0.49 -0.25 5.62
C GLY A 78 -0.29 0.74 6.46
N ARG A 79 0.09 2.03 6.45
CA ARG A 79 -0.64 3.10 7.16
C ARG A 79 -2.12 3.19 6.72
N ARG A 80 -2.40 3.07 5.41
CA ARG A 80 -3.77 3.07 4.89
C ARG A 80 -4.57 1.85 5.37
N ILE A 81 -3.94 0.68 5.37
CA ILE A 81 -4.54 -0.56 5.88
C ILE A 81 -4.90 -0.39 7.36
N GLU A 82 -3.97 0.07 8.19
CA GLU A 82 -4.21 0.31 9.62
C GLU A 82 -5.39 1.25 9.86
N LYS A 83 -5.45 2.39 9.15
CA LYS A 83 -6.57 3.33 9.23
C LYS A 83 -7.90 2.67 8.81
N GLY A 84 -7.89 1.90 7.71
CA GLY A 84 -9.07 1.19 7.23
C GLY A 84 -9.57 0.11 8.19
N MET A 85 -8.65 -0.66 8.76
CA MET A 85 -8.98 -1.70 9.75
C MET A 85 -9.53 -1.10 11.05
N LEU A 86 -9.00 0.05 11.48
CA LEU A 86 -9.53 0.77 12.63
C LEU A 86 -10.96 1.27 12.36
N ALA A 87 -11.24 1.80 11.18
CA ALA A 87 -12.58 2.25 10.79
C ALA A 87 -13.59 1.08 10.70
N ALA A 88 -13.12 -0.10 10.27
CA ALA A 88 -13.96 -1.28 10.12
C ALA A 88 -14.24 -2.02 11.45
N ARG A 89 -13.44 -1.77 12.49
CA ARG A 89 -13.39 -2.60 13.71
C ARG A 89 -14.72 -2.69 14.45
N GLU A 90 -15.44 -1.57 14.58
CA GLU A 90 -16.68 -1.47 15.34
C GLU A 90 -17.93 -1.80 14.51
N GLU A 91 -17.74 -2.09 13.23
CA GLU A 91 -18.82 -2.34 12.30
C GLU A 91 -19.31 -3.80 12.39
N PRO A 92 -20.64 -4.03 12.48
CA PRO A 92 -21.19 -5.36 12.77
C PRO A 92 -21.15 -6.33 11.59
N THR A 93 -21.34 -5.84 10.34
CA THR A 93 -21.45 -6.66 9.15
C THR A 93 -20.29 -6.44 8.19
N LEU A 94 -20.02 -7.42 7.33
CA LEU A 94 -18.98 -7.28 6.29
C LEU A 94 -19.28 -6.10 5.35
N ALA A 95 -20.55 -5.90 5.00
CA ALA A 95 -20.99 -4.77 4.19
C ALA A 95 -20.69 -3.42 4.86
N SER A 96 -20.99 -3.26 6.15
CA SER A 96 -20.70 -2.03 6.89
C SER A 96 -19.20 -1.81 7.08
N ARG A 97 -18.42 -2.86 7.32
CA ARG A 97 -16.95 -2.81 7.39
C ARG A 97 -16.35 -2.28 6.08
N VAL A 98 -16.79 -2.80 4.94
CA VAL A 98 -16.32 -2.35 3.62
C VAL A 98 -16.72 -0.90 3.36
N ARG A 99 -17.93 -0.46 3.76
CA ARG A 99 -18.35 0.95 3.66
C ARG A 99 -17.49 1.87 4.52
N ALA A 100 -17.13 1.47 5.73
CA ALA A 100 -16.29 2.25 6.63
C ALA A 100 -14.85 2.44 6.09
N ILE A 101 -14.35 1.48 5.32
CA ILE A 101 -13.03 1.56 4.68
C ILE A 101 -13.01 2.59 3.51
N TRP A 102 -14.11 2.78 2.79
CA TRP A 102 -14.15 3.58 1.57
C TRP A 102 -13.63 5.02 1.74
N PRO A 103 -14.03 5.83 2.75
CA PRO A 103 -13.51 7.18 2.96
C PRO A 103 -11.98 7.22 3.12
N ILE A 104 -11.40 6.17 3.73
CA ILE A 104 -9.94 6.06 3.90
C ILE A 104 -9.25 5.82 2.55
N LEU A 105 -9.90 5.09 1.65
CA LEU A 105 -9.35 4.80 0.33
C LEU A 105 -9.28 6.03 -0.58
N ILE A 106 -10.27 6.91 -0.51
CA ILE A 106 -10.36 8.11 -1.36
C ILE A 106 -9.61 9.33 -0.79
N GLY A 107 -9.11 9.25 0.43
CA GLY A 107 -8.36 10.33 1.08
C GLY A 107 -7.14 10.80 0.29
N ASP A 108 -6.69 12.05 0.50
CA ASP A 108 -5.61 12.66 -0.27
C ASP A 108 -4.27 11.91 -0.15
N GLU A 109 -3.94 11.38 1.03
CA GLU A 109 -2.76 10.55 1.25
C GLU A 109 -2.72 9.28 0.37
N ALA A 110 -3.89 8.84 -0.13
CA ALA A 110 -3.99 7.68 -0.99
C ALA A 110 -3.57 7.93 -2.44
N ARG A 111 -3.52 9.19 -2.89
CA ARG A 111 -3.22 9.56 -4.29
C ARG A 111 -1.92 8.93 -4.81
N VAL A 112 -0.88 8.87 -3.99
CA VAL A 112 0.40 8.25 -4.36
C VAL A 112 0.28 6.75 -4.62
N LEU A 113 -0.63 6.06 -3.91
CA LEU A 113 -0.88 4.63 -4.11
C LEU A 113 -1.62 4.38 -5.43
N ASP A 114 -2.51 5.29 -5.83
CA ASP A 114 -3.18 5.23 -7.14
C ASP A 114 -2.18 5.51 -8.28
N GLN A 115 -1.26 6.46 -8.09
CA GLN A 115 -0.14 6.69 -9.03
C GLN A 115 0.75 5.44 -9.17
N ALA A 116 1.00 4.70 -8.09
CA ALA A 116 1.78 3.47 -8.13
C ALA A 116 1.09 2.37 -8.96
N ILE A 117 -0.24 2.25 -8.86
CA ILE A 117 -1.03 1.35 -9.71
C ILE A 117 -0.95 1.80 -11.17
N GLY A 118 -1.10 3.09 -11.45
CA GLY A 118 -0.95 3.66 -12.80
C GLY A 118 0.42 3.36 -13.41
N LEU A 119 1.51 3.49 -12.65
CA LEU A 119 2.85 3.11 -13.10
C LEU A 119 2.97 1.61 -13.41
N ALA A 120 2.40 0.75 -12.57
CA ALA A 120 2.41 -0.70 -12.80
C ALA A 120 1.62 -1.10 -14.06
N MET A 121 0.57 -0.36 -14.40
CA MET A 121 -0.21 -0.55 -15.64
C MET A 121 0.53 0.00 -16.87
N TYR A 122 1.20 1.14 -16.73
CA TYR A 122 1.91 1.80 -17.85
C TYR A 122 3.19 1.06 -18.25
N ASP A 123 4.01 0.65 -17.29
CA ASP A 123 5.25 -0.10 -17.51
C ASP A 123 5.34 -1.31 -16.57
N PRO A 124 4.63 -2.41 -16.90
CA PRO A 124 4.61 -3.61 -16.07
C PRO A 124 5.97 -4.30 -15.99
N GLY A 125 6.84 -4.11 -16.99
CA GLY A 125 8.21 -4.65 -16.98
C GLY A 125 9.02 -4.14 -15.80
N ARG A 126 8.88 -2.87 -15.47
CA ARG A 126 9.61 -2.20 -14.39
C ARG A 126 8.82 -2.19 -13.06
N TYR A 127 7.51 -1.93 -13.13
CA TYR A 127 6.71 -1.59 -11.95
C TYR A 127 5.70 -2.66 -11.52
N SER A 128 5.69 -3.85 -12.15
CA SER A 128 4.80 -4.95 -11.72
C SER A 128 4.91 -5.32 -10.23
N PRO A 129 6.07 -5.17 -9.55
CA PRO A 129 6.14 -5.40 -8.11
C PRO A 129 5.17 -4.52 -7.31
N LEU A 130 4.93 -3.27 -7.72
CA LEU A 130 3.98 -2.36 -7.07
C LEU A 130 2.55 -2.93 -7.02
N GLY A 131 2.10 -3.56 -8.11
CA GLY A 131 0.78 -4.18 -8.19
C GLY A 131 0.67 -5.48 -7.40
N ARG A 132 1.67 -6.37 -7.55
CA ARG A 132 1.69 -7.67 -6.83
C ARG A 132 1.78 -7.48 -5.32
N GLU A 133 2.70 -6.65 -4.85
CA GLU A 133 2.85 -6.36 -3.43
C GLU A 133 1.61 -5.67 -2.85
N ALA A 134 0.88 -4.90 -3.67
CA ALA A 134 -0.39 -4.32 -3.25
C ALA A 134 -1.41 -5.39 -2.87
N SER A 135 -1.63 -6.40 -3.73
CA SER A 135 -2.56 -7.50 -3.43
C SER A 135 -2.11 -8.28 -2.20
N MET A 136 -0.81 -8.62 -2.12
CA MET A 136 -0.24 -9.34 -0.97
C MET A 136 -0.41 -8.61 0.36
N GLN A 137 -0.42 -7.27 0.37
CA GLN A 137 -0.62 -6.50 1.60
C GLN A 137 -2.10 -6.31 1.97
N TYR A 138 -3.00 -6.11 0.99
CA TYR A 138 -4.42 -5.88 1.29
C TYR A 138 -5.17 -7.16 1.64
N LEU A 139 -4.86 -8.27 0.97
CA LEU A 139 -5.64 -9.49 1.08
C LEU A 139 -5.70 -10.05 2.52
N PRO A 140 -4.61 -10.13 3.30
CA PRO A 140 -4.69 -10.58 4.69
C PRO A 140 -5.63 -9.75 5.56
N SER A 141 -5.69 -8.43 5.34
CA SER A 141 -6.58 -7.55 6.08
C SER A 141 -8.04 -7.74 5.69
N LEU A 142 -8.33 -7.96 4.41
CA LEU A 142 -9.68 -8.27 3.95
C LEU A 142 -10.15 -9.64 4.46
N LEU A 143 -9.29 -10.64 4.46
CA LEU A 143 -9.57 -11.95 5.06
C LEU A 143 -9.94 -11.81 6.53
N SER A 144 -9.25 -10.95 7.28
CA SER A 144 -9.47 -10.78 8.73
C SER A 144 -10.78 -10.09 9.09
N ILE A 145 -11.43 -9.39 8.15
CA ILE A 145 -12.75 -8.78 8.37
C ILE A 145 -13.91 -9.67 7.94
N CYS A 146 -13.66 -10.81 7.29
CA CYS A 146 -14.69 -11.79 6.98
C CYS A 146 -15.21 -12.47 8.25
N PRO A 147 -16.46 -12.99 8.27
CA PRO A 147 -16.98 -13.79 9.37
C PRO A 147 -16.05 -14.97 9.73
N GLU A 148 -15.81 -15.18 11.02
CA GLU A 148 -14.85 -16.21 11.48
C GLU A 148 -15.27 -17.63 11.07
N GLN A 149 -16.59 -17.92 11.06
CA GLN A 149 -17.17 -19.20 10.72
C GLN A 149 -17.06 -19.59 9.25
N TRP A 150 -16.73 -18.65 8.36
CA TRP A 150 -16.63 -18.97 6.93
C TRP A 150 -15.43 -19.87 6.63
N PRO A 151 -15.57 -20.83 5.70
CA PRO A 151 -14.44 -21.57 5.17
C PRO A 151 -13.40 -20.64 4.55
N GLU A 152 -12.12 -20.98 4.66
CA GLU A 152 -11.02 -20.17 4.13
C GLU A 152 -11.15 -19.88 2.61
N ARG A 153 -11.71 -20.85 1.87
CA ARG A 153 -11.99 -20.67 0.44
C ARG A 153 -12.98 -19.54 0.21
N ARG A 154 -14.08 -19.49 0.96
CA ARG A 154 -15.11 -18.45 0.84
C ARG A 154 -14.56 -17.08 1.24
N LYS A 155 -13.83 -17.02 2.34
CA LYS A 155 -13.13 -15.78 2.76
C LYS A 155 -12.25 -15.24 1.64
N LEU A 156 -11.48 -16.11 0.98
CA LEU A 156 -10.59 -15.72 -0.11
C LEU A 156 -11.38 -15.20 -1.32
N GLU A 157 -12.39 -15.93 -1.79
CA GLU A 157 -13.21 -15.56 -2.95
C GLU A 157 -13.89 -14.18 -2.73
N VAL A 158 -14.49 -13.97 -1.55
CA VAL A 158 -15.15 -12.70 -1.21
C VAL A 158 -14.14 -11.57 -1.03
N SER A 159 -13.00 -11.82 -0.40
CA SER A 159 -11.94 -10.82 -0.24
C SER A 159 -11.36 -10.36 -1.57
N GLU A 160 -11.17 -11.27 -2.53
CA GLU A 160 -10.73 -10.91 -3.90
C GLU A 160 -11.79 -10.10 -4.63
N MET A 161 -13.07 -10.45 -4.50
CA MET A 161 -14.18 -9.66 -5.05
C MET A 161 -14.20 -8.24 -4.48
N ILE A 162 -14.09 -8.09 -3.15
CA ILE A 162 -14.03 -6.78 -2.48
C ILE A 162 -12.84 -5.98 -2.99
N LEU A 163 -11.65 -6.58 -3.05
CA LEU A 163 -10.43 -5.93 -3.50
C LEU A 163 -10.55 -5.43 -4.94
N ALA A 164 -11.10 -6.25 -5.84
CA ALA A 164 -11.31 -5.90 -7.24
C ALA A 164 -12.34 -4.77 -7.39
N ALA A 165 -13.48 -4.85 -6.69
CA ALA A 165 -14.53 -3.83 -6.72
C ALA A 165 -14.04 -2.47 -6.19
N LEU A 166 -13.38 -2.45 -5.02
CA LEU A 166 -12.84 -1.22 -4.44
C LEU A 166 -11.77 -0.58 -5.32
N ARG A 167 -10.93 -1.37 -5.99
CA ARG A 167 -9.97 -0.86 -6.97
C ARG A 167 -10.66 -0.24 -8.18
N GLY A 168 -11.71 -0.86 -8.71
CA GLY A 168 -12.50 -0.31 -9.79
C GLY A 168 -13.12 1.03 -9.40
N PHE A 169 -13.78 1.12 -8.25
CA PHE A 169 -14.35 2.37 -7.74
C PHE A 169 -13.29 3.46 -7.51
N LEU A 170 -12.08 3.10 -7.07
CA LEU A 170 -10.98 4.06 -6.95
C LEU A 170 -10.54 4.62 -8.29
N VAL A 171 -10.45 3.80 -9.33
CA VAL A 171 -10.15 4.27 -10.68
C VAL A 171 -11.21 5.26 -11.14
N ASP A 172 -12.49 4.92 -10.99
CA ASP A 172 -13.59 5.82 -11.36
C ASP A 172 -13.56 7.11 -10.56
N TRP A 173 -13.34 7.03 -9.24
CA TRP A 173 -13.22 8.23 -8.39
C TRP A 173 -12.12 9.19 -8.87
N ARG A 174 -10.99 8.66 -9.33
CA ARG A 174 -9.85 9.48 -9.79
C ARG A 174 -9.98 9.97 -11.23
N THR A 175 -10.80 9.34 -12.06
CA THR A 175 -10.88 9.61 -13.49
C THR A 175 -12.17 10.28 -13.93
N SER A 176 -13.32 9.80 -13.45
CA SER A 176 -14.62 10.32 -13.84
C SER A 176 -15.20 11.33 -12.84
N ALA A 177 -14.80 11.25 -11.57
CA ALA A 177 -15.38 11.99 -10.45
C ALA A 177 -16.91 11.81 -10.32
N ASP A 178 -17.48 10.73 -10.85
CA ASP A 178 -18.90 10.39 -10.75
C ASP A 178 -19.23 9.84 -9.36
N ALA A 179 -19.40 10.74 -8.40
CA ALA A 179 -19.73 10.37 -7.03
C ALA A 179 -21.07 9.63 -6.92
N ALA A 180 -22.04 9.92 -7.78
CA ALA A 180 -23.36 9.27 -7.73
C ALA A 180 -23.30 7.82 -8.22
N GLY A 181 -22.60 7.57 -9.34
CA GLY A 181 -22.39 6.22 -9.87
C GLY A 181 -21.58 5.36 -8.90
N ILE A 182 -20.54 5.91 -8.31
CA ILE A 182 -19.71 5.21 -7.31
C ILE A 182 -20.53 4.87 -6.06
N ALA A 183 -21.34 5.81 -5.55
CA ALA A 183 -22.22 5.54 -4.41
C ALA A 183 -23.20 4.39 -4.71
N ALA A 184 -23.84 4.41 -5.89
CA ALA A 184 -24.72 3.35 -6.33
C ALA A 184 -24.00 1.98 -6.45
N GLY A 185 -22.76 1.99 -6.94
CA GLY A 185 -21.90 0.80 -7.02
C GLY A 185 -21.54 0.24 -5.63
N LEU A 186 -21.15 1.10 -4.70
CA LEU A 186 -20.87 0.72 -3.31
C LEU A 186 -22.11 0.16 -2.61
N ASP A 187 -23.29 0.72 -2.87
CA ASP A 187 -24.55 0.20 -2.36
C ASP A 187 -24.88 -1.17 -2.94
N ALA A 188 -24.61 -1.39 -4.21
CA ALA A 188 -24.80 -2.68 -4.85
C ALA A 188 -23.84 -3.74 -4.29
N LEU A 189 -22.57 -3.38 -4.09
CA LEU A 189 -21.56 -4.22 -3.44
C LEU A 189 -22.00 -4.60 -2.02
N ALA A 190 -22.43 -3.62 -1.21
CA ALA A 190 -22.91 -3.87 0.13
C ALA A 190 -24.08 -4.86 0.16
N ARG A 191 -25.09 -4.68 -0.69
CA ARG A 191 -26.19 -5.65 -0.82
C ARG A 191 -25.74 -7.05 -1.26
N ALA A 192 -24.68 -7.16 -2.05
CA ALA A 192 -24.09 -8.44 -2.40
C ALA A 192 -23.42 -9.09 -1.20
N LEU A 193 -22.65 -8.32 -0.41
CA LEU A 193 -22.01 -8.81 0.81
C LEU A 193 -23.03 -9.21 1.89
N ASP A 194 -24.14 -8.47 2.04
CA ASP A 194 -25.21 -8.83 2.96
C ASP A 194 -25.83 -10.21 2.57
N ARG A 195 -26.01 -10.45 1.25
CA ARG A 195 -26.51 -11.77 0.77
C ARG A 195 -25.47 -12.87 0.98
N GLU A 196 -24.20 -12.59 0.76
CA GLU A 196 -23.13 -13.53 1.07
C GLU A 196 -23.11 -13.87 2.56
N GLU A 197 -23.27 -12.88 3.44
CA GLU A 197 -23.25 -13.09 4.89
C GLU A 197 -24.48 -13.86 5.39
N ALA A 198 -25.63 -13.71 4.72
CA ALA A 198 -26.88 -14.41 5.03
C ALA A 198 -26.99 -15.82 4.42
N ALA A 199 -26.13 -16.16 3.47
CA ALA A 199 -26.14 -17.48 2.83
C ALA A 199 -25.57 -18.54 3.80
N GLU A 200 -26.34 -19.59 4.04
CA GLU A 200 -25.88 -20.81 4.73
C GLU A 200 -24.94 -21.61 3.81
N ASP A 201 -23.91 -22.24 4.40
CA ASP A 201 -22.95 -23.11 3.68
C ASP A 201 -23.60 -24.45 3.29
#